data_5ca4e58d83c6c64ec946953324569e0b
#
_entry.id   5ca4e58d83c6c64ec946953324569e0b
#
_cell.length_a   1.000
_cell.length_b   1.000
_cell.length_c   1.000
_cell.angle_alpha   90.00
_cell.angle_beta   90.00
_cell.angle_gamma   90.00
#
_symmetry.space_group_name_H-M   'P 1'
#
loop_
_entity.id
_entity.type
_entity.pdbx_description
1 polymer ?
#
loop_
_entity_poly.entity_id
_entity_poly.type
_entity_poly.pdbx_seq_one_letter_code
_entity_poly.pdbx_strand_id
1 'polypeptide(L)'
;VKIAIIGGGASGVFCGIKLAENKNATIHIYEKSSELLKKVKISGGGRCNVTHQYISPAQFTKNYPRGAKIQKNNFDIFSPNDLVYWFQKRGIALKIEKDGRIFPTTNSSQTIIDCFQKELNKPNISVFLNTEIQDIKRENNNYTITSTKDAVIFDIVVIATGGAQKEREFNYFNLSLTHTTISTVPSLFTFKIDDKELTQLMGLSVQNAQIKIITSAFKEIGPLLITHWGLSGPAILKLSAWGAFFLHEKKYQFEISVNWLGDEKELDVQKRIETNKKLHGGALVSNFKPESIPSRLWDYFLNKAEIGNSKKWRDLSKKDENKLIQVLTNQLFSINGKTTFKDEFVTAGGVDTQAINTQTMESLTYPKLYFIGEVLNIDGITGGFNFQNAWTSAIVAAKHILSKDR
;
A
#
# COMPACT_ATOMS: atom_id res chain seq x y z
N VAL A 1 31.10 16.98 3.91
CA VAL A 1 29.88 16.81 4.71
C VAL A 1 29.66 15.35 5.01
N LYS A 2 29.42 15.00 6.29
CA LYS A 2 29.19 13.64 6.76
C LYS A 2 27.68 13.42 7.01
N ILE A 3 27.08 12.47 6.29
CA ILE A 3 25.64 12.26 6.26
C ILE A 3 25.33 10.85 6.77
N ALA A 4 24.43 10.74 7.74
CA ALA A 4 23.86 9.48 8.17
C ALA A 4 22.48 9.27 7.57
N ILE A 5 22.24 8.07 7.04
CA ILE A 5 20.91 7.61 6.59
C ILE A 5 20.53 6.42 7.46
N ILE A 6 19.42 6.53 8.17
CA ILE A 6 18.92 5.49 9.07
C ILE A 6 17.79 4.72 8.41
N GLY A 7 18.10 3.51 7.98
CA GLY A 7 17.24 2.61 7.23
C GLY A 7 17.74 2.34 5.82
N GLY A 8 18.03 1.09 5.52
CA GLY A 8 18.47 0.57 4.23
C GLY A 8 17.34 0.09 3.32
N GLY A 9 16.13 0.65 3.49
CA GLY A 9 14.99 0.41 2.63
C GLY A 9 15.03 1.20 1.33
N ALA A 10 13.91 1.19 0.60
CA ALA A 10 13.75 1.86 -0.69
C ALA A 10 14.18 3.33 -0.65
N SER A 11 13.62 4.12 0.28
CA SER A 11 13.91 5.56 0.37
C SER A 11 15.35 5.85 0.79
N GLY A 12 15.87 5.13 1.79
CA GLY A 12 17.23 5.37 2.29
C GLY A 12 18.31 5.03 1.26
N VAL A 13 18.18 3.89 0.59
CA VAL A 13 19.10 3.49 -0.48
C VAL A 13 19.08 4.49 -1.62
N PHE A 14 17.89 4.90 -2.08
CA PHE A 14 17.78 5.84 -3.21
C PHE A 14 18.29 7.23 -2.86
N CYS A 15 18.05 7.70 -1.62
CA CYS A 15 18.61 8.95 -1.10
C CYS A 15 20.15 8.89 -1.09
N GLY A 16 20.74 7.83 -0.56
CA GLY A 16 22.20 7.63 -0.50
C GLY A 16 22.84 7.65 -1.88
N ILE A 17 22.25 6.96 -2.85
CA ILE A 17 22.73 6.96 -4.24
C ILE A 17 22.73 8.37 -4.83
N LYS A 18 21.67 9.16 -4.56
CA LYS A 18 21.56 10.53 -5.06
C LYS A 18 22.55 11.47 -4.37
N LEU A 19 22.71 11.37 -3.06
CA LEU A 19 23.67 12.17 -2.30
C LEU A 19 25.12 11.91 -2.71
N ALA A 20 25.44 10.66 -3.11
CA ALA A 20 26.76 10.27 -3.57
C ALA A 20 27.21 10.91 -4.91
N GLU A 21 26.35 11.67 -5.57
CA GLU A 21 26.74 12.51 -6.70
C GLU A 21 27.69 13.65 -6.26
N ASN A 22 27.60 14.10 -5.00
CA ASN A 22 28.60 14.96 -4.38
C ASN A 22 29.77 14.12 -3.86
N LYS A 23 30.91 14.15 -4.54
CA LYS A 23 32.12 13.39 -4.19
C LYS A 23 32.73 13.81 -2.84
N ASN A 24 32.46 15.01 -2.36
CA ASN A 24 32.92 15.53 -1.07
C ASN A 24 32.02 15.11 0.11
N ALA A 25 30.89 14.46 -0.15
CA ALA A 25 30.03 13.93 0.89
C ALA A 25 30.46 12.51 1.27
N THR A 26 30.50 12.21 2.57
CA THR A 26 30.68 10.86 3.13
C THR A 26 29.31 10.39 3.62
N ILE A 27 28.81 9.28 3.09
CA ILE A 27 27.47 8.78 3.34
C ILE A 27 27.54 7.44 4.07
N HIS A 28 26.91 7.38 5.24
CA HIS A 28 26.77 6.16 6.03
C HIS A 28 25.30 5.73 6.01
N ILE A 29 25.02 4.52 5.54
CA ILE A 29 23.68 3.91 5.55
C ILE A 29 23.66 2.83 6.64
N TYR A 30 22.82 3.02 7.65
CA TYR A 30 22.65 2.07 8.75
C TYR A 30 21.38 1.25 8.54
N GLU A 31 21.52 -0.07 8.59
CA GLU A 31 20.40 -1.02 8.48
C GLU A 31 20.46 -2.04 9.63
N LYS A 32 19.35 -2.14 10.37
CA LYS A 32 19.25 -3.06 11.53
C LYS A 32 19.25 -4.54 11.12
N SER A 33 18.87 -4.84 9.91
CA SER A 33 18.81 -6.19 9.38
C SER A 33 20.06 -6.60 8.60
N SER A 34 20.14 -7.89 8.25
CA SER A 34 21.27 -8.46 7.50
C SER A 34 21.27 -8.16 6.01
N GLU A 35 20.19 -7.54 5.47
CA GLU A 35 20.08 -7.21 4.04
C GLU A 35 19.35 -5.89 3.82
N LEU A 36 19.73 -5.18 2.75
CA LEU A 36 19.03 -3.99 2.26
C LEU A 36 17.76 -4.36 1.47
N LEU A 37 16.87 -3.41 1.30
CA LEU A 37 15.74 -3.49 0.34
C LEU A 37 14.76 -4.65 0.58
N LYS A 38 14.62 -5.16 1.81
CA LYS A 38 13.74 -6.30 2.13
C LYS A 38 12.33 -6.16 1.59
N LYS A 39 11.68 -5.00 1.81
CA LYS A 39 10.32 -4.75 1.29
C LYS A 39 10.29 -4.70 -0.24
N VAL A 40 11.35 -4.23 -0.91
CA VAL A 40 11.46 -4.26 -2.37
C VAL A 40 11.48 -5.71 -2.88
N LYS A 41 12.26 -6.58 -2.21
CA LYS A 41 12.43 -7.99 -2.57
C LYS A 41 11.10 -8.76 -2.64
N ILE A 42 10.26 -8.61 -1.63
CA ILE A 42 8.99 -9.34 -1.50
C ILE A 42 7.81 -8.67 -2.22
N SER A 43 7.93 -7.39 -2.52
CA SER A 43 6.82 -6.59 -3.06
C SER A 43 6.30 -7.09 -4.40
N GLY A 44 5.00 -6.91 -4.64
CA GLY A 44 4.36 -7.32 -5.87
C GLY A 44 4.48 -8.83 -6.16
N GLY A 45 4.54 -9.65 -5.11
CA GLY A 45 4.74 -11.11 -5.24
C GLY A 45 6.16 -11.46 -5.72
N GLY A 46 7.18 -10.74 -5.28
CA GLY A 46 8.58 -10.95 -5.69
C GLY A 46 8.96 -10.32 -7.02
N ARG A 47 8.06 -9.56 -7.64
CA ARG A 47 8.31 -8.88 -8.93
C ARG A 47 8.76 -7.44 -8.80
N CYS A 48 8.54 -6.79 -7.66
CA CYS A 48 8.68 -5.36 -7.39
C CYS A 48 7.77 -4.48 -8.27
N ASN A 49 6.62 -4.09 -7.75
CA ASN A 49 5.81 -3.04 -8.36
C ASN A 49 6.48 -1.67 -8.11
N VAL A 50 7.30 -1.24 -9.06
CA VAL A 50 8.23 -0.10 -8.90
C VAL A 50 7.49 1.22 -8.71
N THR A 51 6.43 1.42 -9.49
CA THR A 51 5.54 2.59 -9.48
C THR A 51 4.28 2.29 -10.30
N HIS A 52 3.52 3.32 -10.62
CA HIS A 52 2.31 3.24 -11.43
C HIS A 52 2.40 4.18 -12.62
N GLN A 53 1.61 3.91 -13.68
CA GLN A 53 1.49 4.77 -14.84
C GLN A 53 1.10 6.19 -14.41
N TYR A 54 1.85 7.15 -14.94
CA TYR A 54 1.69 8.56 -14.58
C TYR A 54 1.14 9.34 -15.76
N ILE A 55 -0.02 9.96 -15.55
CA ILE A 55 -0.66 10.84 -16.54
C ILE A 55 -0.55 12.28 -16.08
N SER A 56 -0.93 12.56 -14.83
CA SER A 56 -0.80 13.88 -14.23
C SER A 56 -0.70 13.81 -12.71
N PRO A 57 -0.13 14.84 -12.04
CA PRO A 57 -0.11 14.90 -10.58
C PRO A 57 -1.51 14.76 -9.97
N ALA A 58 -2.50 15.41 -10.55
CA ALA A 58 -3.87 15.41 -10.04
C ALA A 58 -4.54 14.03 -10.07
N GLN A 59 -4.29 13.24 -11.11
CA GLN A 59 -4.82 11.88 -11.20
C GLN A 59 -4.04 10.91 -10.29
N PHE A 60 -2.72 11.01 -10.30
CA PHE A 60 -1.87 10.11 -9.53
C PHE A 60 -2.10 10.24 -8.03
N THR A 61 -2.25 11.48 -7.54
CA THR A 61 -2.43 11.75 -6.11
C THR A 61 -3.80 11.36 -5.55
N LYS A 62 -4.80 11.09 -6.40
CA LYS A 62 -6.07 10.48 -5.97
C LYS A 62 -5.90 9.10 -5.31
N ASN A 63 -4.74 8.50 -5.45
CA ASN A 63 -4.41 7.19 -4.87
C ASN A 63 -3.71 7.28 -3.50
N TYR A 64 -3.61 8.48 -2.94
CA TYR A 64 -3.03 8.71 -1.61
C TYR A 64 -4.11 9.11 -0.62
N PRO A 65 -4.53 8.20 0.27
CA PRO A 65 -5.43 8.53 1.37
C PRO A 65 -4.87 9.63 2.28
N ARG A 66 -3.55 9.66 2.47
CA ARG A 66 -2.81 10.67 3.25
C ARG A 66 -1.63 11.21 2.47
N GLY A 67 -1.36 12.51 2.60
CA GLY A 67 -0.24 13.17 1.94
C GLY A 67 -0.43 13.52 0.45
N ALA A 68 -1.63 13.39 -0.12
CA ALA A 68 -1.91 13.67 -1.54
C ALA A 68 -1.43 15.05 -2.01
N LYS A 69 -1.67 16.10 -1.21
CA LYS A 69 -1.25 17.48 -1.54
C LYS A 69 0.27 17.62 -1.58
N ILE A 70 0.98 16.94 -0.68
CA ILE A 70 2.43 16.94 -0.61
C ILE A 70 3.02 16.27 -1.84
N GLN A 71 2.52 15.09 -2.16
CA GLN A 71 2.95 14.35 -3.34
C GLN A 71 2.71 15.12 -4.64
N LYS A 72 1.57 15.81 -4.75
CA LYS A 72 1.25 16.62 -5.93
C LYS A 72 2.34 17.66 -6.20
N ASN A 73 2.81 18.36 -5.18
CA ASN A 73 3.84 19.39 -5.31
C ASN A 73 5.23 18.77 -5.57
N ASN A 74 5.51 17.62 -4.98
CA ASN A 74 6.82 16.98 -5.09
C ASN A 74 7.03 16.24 -6.41
N PHE A 75 5.98 15.92 -7.16
CA PHE A 75 6.11 15.34 -8.49
C PHE A 75 6.68 16.30 -9.53
N ASP A 76 6.68 17.62 -9.29
CA ASP A 76 7.43 18.58 -10.10
C ASP A 76 8.95 18.45 -9.89
N ILE A 77 9.38 17.87 -8.74
CA ILE A 77 10.78 17.63 -8.42
C ILE A 77 11.22 16.25 -8.90
N PHE A 78 10.38 15.22 -8.65
CA PHE A 78 10.65 13.84 -9.07
C PHE A 78 9.35 13.05 -9.22
N SER A 79 8.93 12.87 -10.45
CA SER A 79 7.70 12.16 -10.85
C SER A 79 7.94 10.65 -11.08
N PRO A 80 6.88 9.86 -11.25
CA PRO A 80 6.98 8.46 -11.73
C PRO A 80 7.69 8.33 -13.09
N ASN A 81 7.53 9.30 -14.00
CA ASN A 81 8.23 9.29 -15.27
C ASN A 81 9.75 9.51 -15.11
N ASP A 82 10.15 10.35 -14.16
CA ASP A 82 11.57 10.54 -13.82
C ASP A 82 12.18 9.25 -13.26
N LEU A 83 11.42 8.50 -12.45
CA LEU A 83 11.84 7.21 -11.94
C LEU A 83 12.02 6.18 -13.07
N VAL A 84 11.04 6.08 -13.98
CA VAL A 84 11.13 5.18 -15.15
C VAL A 84 12.38 5.52 -15.96
N TYR A 85 12.60 6.80 -16.24
CA TYR A 85 13.79 7.27 -16.96
C TYR A 85 15.09 6.96 -16.20
N TRP A 86 15.10 7.10 -14.86
CA TRP A 86 16.26 6.78 -14.04
C TRP A 86 16.66 5.31 -14.17
N PHE A 87 15.69 4.38 -14.20
CA PHE A 87 15.94 2.95 -14.42
C PHE A 87 16.37 2.66 -15.86
N GLN A 88 15.73 3.26 -16.84
CA GLN A 88 16.07 3.09 -18.27
C GLN A 88 17.53 3.51 -18.56
N LYS A 89 18.00 4.62 -17.99
CA LYS A 89 19.40 5.04 -18.10
C LYS A 89 20.40 4.03 -17.53
N ARG A 90 19.94 3.11 -16.66
CA ARG A 90 20.74 2.04 -16.07
C ARG A 90 20.56 0.68 -16.74
N GLY A 91 19.91 0.67 -17.90
CA GLY A 91 19.65 -0.54 -18.68
C GLY A 91 18.53 -1.42 -18.11
N ILE A 92 17.73 -0.92 -17.17
CA ILE A 92 16.60 -1.65 -16.60
C ILE A 92 15.35 -1.37 -17.43
N ALA A 93 14.90 -2.37 -18.16
CA ALA A 93 13.65 -2.31 -18.91
C ALA A 93 12.44 -2.54 -18.00
N LEU A 94 11.48 -1.62 -18.06
CA LEU A 94 10.23 -1.68 -17.32
C LEU A 94 9.04 -1.87 -18.27
N LYS A 95 7.99 -2.53 -17.80
CA LYS A 95 6.72 -2.72 -18.51
C LYS A 95 5.55 -2.19 -17.70
N ILE A 96 4.53 -1.69 -18.38
CA ILE A 96 3.26 -1.28 -17.81
C ILE A 96 2.25 -2.42 -18.00
N GLU A 97 1.63 -2.87 -16.94
CA GLU A 97 0.52 -3.83 -17.00
C GLU A 97 -0.80 -3.13 -17.31
N LYS A 98 -1.84 -3.90 -17.69
CA LYS A 98 -3.17 -3.37 -18.09
C LYS A 98 -3.83 -2.48 -17.04
N ASP A 99 -3.52 -2.70 -15.78
CA ASP A 99 -4.04 -1.92 -14.65
C ASP A 99 -3.13 -0.74 -14.26
N GLY A 100 -2.13 -0.42 -15.05
CA GLY A 100 -1.22 0.71 -14.86
C GLY A 100 -0.03 0.44 -13.94
N ARG A 101 0.08 -0.71 -13.30
CA ARG A 101 1.23 -1.07 -12.47
C ARG A 101 2.49 -1.24 -13.32
N ILE A 102 3.64 -0.80 -12.80
CA ILE A 102 4.93 -0.86 -13.51
C ILE A 102 5.86 -1.85 -12.83
N PHE A 103 6.35 -2.81 -13.61
CA PHE A 103 7.26 -3.87 -13.16
C PHE A 103 8.50 -3.96 -14.06
N PRO A 104 9.63 -4.53 -13.57
CA PRO A 104 10.72 -4.91 -14.46
C PRO A 104 10.24 -5.97 -15.46
N THR A 105 10.73 -5.91 -16.70
CA THR A 105 10.36 -6.88 -17.75
C THR A 105 10.75 -8.31 -17.40
N THR A 106 11.75 -8.47 -16.55
CA THR A 106 12.21 -9.77 -16.00
C THR A 106 11.21 -10.43 -15.04
N ASN A 107 10.18 -9.70 -14.57
CA ASN A 107 9.27 -10.12 -13.50
C ASN A 107 9.99 -10.54 -12.20
N SER A 108 11.15 -9.99 -11.90
CA SER A 108 11.93 -10.29 -10.70
C SER A 108 12.34 -9.01 -9.99
N SER A 109 12.05 -8.92 -8.70
CA SER A 109 12.51 -7.83 -7.83
C SER A 109 14.04 -7.78 -7.73
N GLN A 110 14.72 -8.92 -7.97
CA GLN A 110 16.18 -8.98 -7.96
C GLN A 110 16.80 -8.04 -8.98
N THR A 111 16.18 -7.85 -10.16
CA THR A 111 16.64 -6.87 -11.16
C THR A 111 16.73 -5.45 -10.61
N ILE A 112 15.76 -5.05 -9.79
CA ILE A 112 15.74 -3.74 -9.14
C ILE A 112 16.78 -3.67 -8.02
N ILE A 113 16.91 -4.74 -7.24
CA ILE A 113 17.89 -4.84 -6.14
C ILE A 113 19.31 -4.77 -6.68
N ASP A 114 19.64 -5.54 -7.73
CA ASP A 114 20.96 -5.56 -8.35
C ASP A 114 21.34 -4.18 -8.90
N CYS A 115 20.38 -3.49 -9.50
CA CYS A 115 20.57 -2.12 -9.97
C CYS A 115 20.96 -1.18 -8.81
N PHE A 116 20.25 -1.24 -7.70
CA PHE A 116 20.57 -0.42 -6.53
C PHE A 116 21.88 -0.81 -5.87
N GLN A 117 22.20 -2.09 -5.76
CA GLN A 117 23.49 -2.58 -5.21
C GLN A 117 24.66 -2.08 -6.05
N LYS A 118 24.54 -2.13 -7.37
CA LYS A 118 25.55 -1.57 -8.29
C LYS A 118 25.75 -0.06 -8.07
N GLU A 119 24.67 0.70 -7.91
CA GLU A 119 24.72 2.13 -7.68
C GLU A 119 25.25 2.52 -6.29
N LEU A 120 25.11 1.64 -5.29
CA LEU A 120 25.69 1.82 -3.96
C LEU A 120 27.21 1.58 -3.92
N ASN A 121 27.78 0.89 -4.90
CA ASN A 121 29.21 0.62 -4.96
C ASN A 121 30.01 1.85 -5.38
N LYS A 122 30.03 2.87 -4.53
CA LYS A 122 30.73 4.14 -4.68
C LYS A 122 31.66 4.37 -3.49
N PRO A 123 32.84 4.96 -3.67
CA PRO A 123 33.85 5.11 -2.62
C PRO A 123 33.40 5.97 -1.44
N ASN A 124 32.40 6.83 -1.65
CA ASN A 124 31.87 7.73 -0.64
C ASN A 124 30.59 7.22 0.06
N ILE A 125 30.17 5.96 -0.21
CA ILE A 125 29.08 5.29 0.49
C ILE A 125 29.63 4.14 1.32
N SER A 126 29.26 4.12 2.61
CA SER A 126 29.49 2.99 3.52
C SER A 126 28.15 2.45 4.01
N VAL A 127 27.97 1.13 3.91
CA VAL A 127 26.74 0.44 4.38
C VAL A 127 27.06 -0.38 5.61
N PHE A 128 26.30 -0.18 6.67
CA PHE A 128 26.45 -0.85 7.96
C PHE A 128 25.20 -1.73 8.21
N LEU A 129 25.30 -3.00 7.86
CA LEU A 129 24.28 -4.00 8.15
C LEU A 129 24.36 -4.51 9.60
N ASN A 130 23.26 -5.10 10.09
CA ASN A 130 23.12 -5.58 11.47
C ASN A 130 23.55 -4.50 12.48
N THR A 131 23.17 -3.24 12.19
CA THR A 131 23.55 -2.09 12.99
C THR A 131 22.28 -1.26 13.28
N GLU A 132 21.77 -1.44 14.49
CA GLU A 132 20.59 -0.73 14.98
C GLU A 132 21.01 0.59 15.62
N ILE A 133 20.32 1.66 15.26
CA ILE A 133 20.51 2.96 15.91
C ILE A 133 19.67 3.00 17.18
N GLN A 134 20.32 3.33 18.29
CA GLN A 134 19.73 3.36 19.62
C GLN A 134 19.32 4.77 20.06
N ASP A 135 20.12 5.78 19.66
CA ASP A 135 19.83 7.18 20.04
C ASP A 135 20.39 8.15 18.98
N ILE A 136 19.75 9.32 18.92
CA ILE A 136 20.16 10.45 18.09
C ILE A 136 20.08 11.71 18.96
N LYS A 137 21.23 12.32 19.25
CA LYS A 137 21.33 13.57 20.00
C LYS A 137 21.81 14.69 19.11
N ARG A 138 21.23 15.88 19.30
CA ARG A 138 21.71 17.08 18.62
C ARG A 138 22.56 17.89 19.59
N GLU A 139 23.80 18.15 19.20
CA GLU A 139 24.78 18.93 19.95
C GLU A 139 25.50 19.89 19.01
N ASN A 140 25.56 21.19 19.34
CA ASN A 140 26.32 22.21 18.60
C ASN A 140 26.15 22.16 17.05
N ASN A 141 24.95 22.09 16.53
CA ASN A 141 24.63 21.98 15.09
C ASN A 141 24.95 20.64 14.40
N ASN A 142 25.49 19.67 15.10
CA ASN A 142 25.76 18.31 14.64
C ASN A 142 24.84 17.31 15.34
N TYR A 143 24.88 16.07 14.86
CA TYR A 143 24.12 14.96 15.40
C TYR A 143 25.07 13.85 15.83
N THR A 144 25.01 13.46 17.10
CA THR A 144 25.67 12.24 17.60
C THR A 144 24.69 11.08 17.46
N ILE A 145 25.04 10.10 16.63
CA ILE A 145 24.27 8.88 16.42
C ILE A 145 24.93 7.76 17.20
N THR A 146 24.20 7.18 18.14
CA THR A 146 24.62 6.01 18.90
C THR A 146 24.01 4.76 18.28
N SER A 147 24.84 3.87 17.81
CA SER A 147 24.47 2.55 17.28
C SER A 147 24.72 1.45 18.33
N THR A 148 24.35 0.23 18.00
CA THR A 148 24.72 -0.96 18.79
C THR A 148 26.23 -1.22 18.85
N LYS A 149 27.03 -0.53 18.03
CA LYS A 149 28.47 -0.76 17.88
C LYS A 149 29.32 0.43 18.36
N ASP A 150 28.88 1.64 18.03
CA ASP A 150 29.65 2.87 18.22
C ASP A 150 28.76 4.12 18.35
N ALA A 151 29.40 5.25 18.63
CA ALA A 151 28.79 6.57 18.56
C ALA A 151 29.60 7.44 17.58
N VAL A 152 28.92 8.03 16.61
CA VAL A 152 29.55 8.78 15.51
C VAL A 152 28.84 10.11 15.31
N ILE A 153 29.62 11.17 15.05
CA ILE A 153 29.09 12.52 14.78
C ILE A 153 28.86 12.72 13.27
N PHE A 154 27.72 13.32 12.93
CA PHE A 154 27.29 13.63 11.58
C PHE A 154 26.80 15.08 11.46
N ASP A 155 27.00 15.67 10.29
CA ASP A 155 26.49 17.00 9.96
C ASP A 155 24.99 16.97 9.61
N ILE A 156 24.54 15.88 8.96
CA ILE A 156 23.18 15.71 8.46
C ILE A 156 22.68 14.30 8.80
N VAL A 157 21.41 14.21 9.16
CA VAL A 157 20.72 12.93 9.39
C VAL A 157 19.49 12.81 8.54
N VAL A 158 19.32 11.65 7.91
CA VAL A 158 18.14 11.30 7.12
C VAL A 158 17.48 10.07 7.73
N ILE A 159 16.24 10.20 8.17
CA ILE A 159 15.44 9.14 8.74
C ILE A 159 14.64 8.46 7.64
N ALA A 160 14.93 7.18 7.39
CA ALA A 160 14.34 6.36 6.33
C ALA A 160 13.91 4.97 6.85
N THR A 161 13.49 4.89 8.11
CA THR A 161 13.22 3.64 8.85
C THR A 161 12.01 2.85 8.35
N GLY A 162 11.19 3.45 7.47
CA GLY A 162 9.93 2.87 7.02
C GLY A 162 8.81 3.03 8.05
N GLY A 163 7.68 2.36 7.83
CA GLY A 163 6.54 2.41 8.74
C GLY A 163 6.80 1.63 10.03
N ALA A 164 6.39 2.17 11.15
CA ALA A 164 6.51 1.52 12.44
C ALA A 164 5.42 0.46 12.62
N GLN A 165 5.80 -0.74 13.02
CA GLN A 165 4.85 -1.82 13.33
C GLN A 165 4.35 -1.78 14.78
N LYS A 166 5.03 -1.06 15.65
CA LYS A 166 4.69 -0.90 17.08
C LYS A 166 5.05 0.51 17.54
N GLU A 167 4.31 1.07 18.49
CA GLU A 167 4.61 2.36 19.14
C GLU A 167 6.06 2.49 19.60
N ARG A 168 6.69 1.39 20.00
CA ARG A 168 8.10 1.36 20.41
C ARG A 168 9.09 1.70 19.29
N GLU A 169 8.72 1.48 18.03
CA GLU A 169 9.63 1.76 16.90
C GLU A 169 9.69 3.26 16.56
N PHE A 170 8.71 4.06 17.01
CA PHE A 170 8.79 5.52 16.98
C PHE A 170 9.57 6.13 18.15
N ASN A 171 9.84 5.37 19.21
CA ASN A 171 10.58 5.86 20.39
C ASN A 171 12.04 6.23 20.10
N TYR A 172 12.62 5.85 18.96
CA TYR A 172 13.90 6.39 18.52
C TYR A 172 13.89 7.91 18.44
N PHE A 173 12.76 8.49 18.05
CA PHE A 173 12.57 9.92 17.93
C PHE A 173 12.16 10.58 19.25
N ASN A 174 11.72 9.79 20.23
CA ASN A 174 11.24 10.29 21.53
C ASN A 174 12.33 10.34 22.62
N LEU A 175 13.48 9.68 22.42
CA LEU A 175 14.50 9.64 23.46
C LEU A 175 15.28 10.94 23.60
N SER A 176 15.59 11.63 22.49
CA SER A 176 16.34 12.88 22.48
C SER A 176 15.84 13.92 21.47
N LEU A 177 14.98 13.53 20.54
CA LEU A 177 14.36 14.39 19.53
C LEU A 177 12.85 14.17 19.53
N THR A 178 12.08 15.17 19.95
CA THR A 178 10.62 15.10 19.96
C THR A 178 10.04 15.64 18.65
N HIS A 179 9.25 14.82 17.95
CA HIS A 179 8.47 15.26 16.79
C HIS A 179 7.01 14.92 17.00
N THR A 180 6.14 15.75 16.46
CA THR A 180 4.72 15.44 16.38
C THR A 180 4.53 14.23 15.49
N THR A 181 3.91 13.19 16.03
CA THR A 181 3.60 11.95 15.32
C THR A 181 2.10 11.67 15.37
N ILE A 182 1.60 11.04 14.31
CA ILE A 182 0.26 10.49 14.25
C ILE A 182 0.38 8.99 14.52
N SER A 183 -0.38 8.49 15.49
CA SER A 183 -0.37 7.07 15.87
C SER A 183 -0.50 6.18 14.64
N THR A 184 0.35 5.16 14.57
CA THR A 184 0.38 4.29 13.40
C THR A 184 -0.64 3.19 13.49
N VAL A 185 -1.30 2.95 12.37
CA VAL A 185 -2.29 1.89 12.21
C VAL A 185 -2.00 1.10 10.93
N PRO A 186 -2.39 -0.17 10.88
CA PRO A 186 -2.32 -0.95 9.64
C PRO A 186 -3.11 -0.34 8.49
N SER A 187 -2.53 -0.43 7.30
CA SER A 187 -3.15 -0.11 6.01
C SER A 187 -3.00 -1.32 5.08
N LEU A 188 -3.81 -1.43 4.01
CA LEU A 188 -3.76 -2.50 3.01
C LEU A 188 -3.89 -3.91 3.62
N PHE A 189 -4.97 -4.17 4.36
CA PHE A 189 -5.20 -5.45 5.03
C PHE A 189 -6.46 -6.18 4.53
N THR A 190 -6.48 -7.49 4.74
CA THR A 190 -7.59 -8.40 4.43
C THR A 190 -8.65 -8.36 5.55
N PHE A 191 -9.93 -8.43 5.20
CA PHE A 191 -11.05 -8.51 6.14
C PHE A 191 -11.32 -9.96 6.54
N LYS A 192 -11.32 -10.24 7.86
CA LYS A 192 -11.62 -11.56 8.40
C LYS A 192 -13.12 -11.74 8.55
N ILE A 193 -13.64 -12.87 8.06
CA ILE A 193 -15.07 -13.23 8.11
C ILE A 193 -15.21 -14.65 8.67
N ASP A 194 -16.24 -14.88 9.50
CA ASP A 194 -16.54 -16.20 10.07
C ASP A 194 -17.60 -16.98 9.25
N ASP A 195 -17.68 -16.75 7.93
CA ASP A 195 -18.52 -17.56 7.04
C ASP A 195 -17.70 -18.73 6.45
N LYS A 196 -17.88 -19.91 7.04
CA LYS A 196 -17.16 -21.12 6.63
C LYS A 196 -17.51 -21.58 5.22
N GLU A 197 -18.76 -21.39 4.76
CA GLU A 197 -19.18 -21.76 3.40
C GLU A 197 -18.48 -20.86 2.37
N LEU A 198 -18.40 -19.54 2.64
CA LEU A 198 -17.69 -18.60 1.76
C LEU A 198 -16.19 -18.92 1.74
N THR A 199 -15.56 -19.13 2.89
CA THR A 199 -14.10 -19.34 2.97
C THR A 199 -13.65 -20.66 2.35
N GLN A 200 -14.52 -21.66 2.21
CA GLN A 200 -14.25 -22.86 1.41
C GLN A 200 -14.13 -22.59 -0.10
N LEU A 201 -14.60 -21.44 -0.55
CA LEU A 201 -14.46 -20.97 -1.94
C LEU A 201 -13.15 -20.21 -2.17
N MET A 202 -12.16 -20.36 -1.30
CA MET A 202 -10.87 -19.69 -1.41
C MET A 202 -10.27 -19.85 -2.81
N GLY A 203 -9.65 -18.77 -3.30
CA GLY A 203 -9.07 -18.69 -4.64
C GLY A 203 -10.03 -18.16 -5.70
N LEU A 204 -11.35 -18.13 -5.45
CA LEU A 204 -12.29 -17.50 -6.37
C LEU A 204 -12.19 -15.97 -6.29
N SER A 205 -12.32 -15.34 -7.45
CA SER A 205 -12.36 -13.88 -7.54
C SER A 205 -13.54 -13.42 -8.40
N VAL A 206 -14.10 -12.26 -8.02
CA VAL A 206 -15.08 -11.51 -8.81
C VAL A 206 -14.39 -10.22 -9.26
N GLN A 207 -14.35 -9.97 -10.57
CA GLN A 207 -13.54 -8.87 -11.11
C GLN A 207 -14.12 -7.49 -10.83
N ASN A 208 -15.44 -7.39 -10.69
CA ASN A 208 -16.15 -6.13 -10.49
C ASN A 208 -17.17 -6.29 -9.37
N ALA A 209 -16.71 -6.28 -8.12
CA ALA A 209 -17.58 -6.25 -6.94
C ALA A 209 -17.52 -4.88 -6.27
N GLN A 210 -18.66 -4.38 -5.77
CA GLN A 210 -18.69 -3.19 -4.95
C GLN A 210 -18.76 -3.58 -3.47
N ILE A 211 -17.88 -2.99 -2.68
CA ILE A 211 -17.86 -3.19 -1.23
C ILE A 211 -18.08 -1.83 -0.57
N LYS A 212 -19.00 -1.80 0.41
CA LYS A 212 -19.29 -0.62 1.22
C LYS A 212 -19.14 -0.96 2.69
N ILE A 213 -18.44 -0.14 3.46
CA ILE A 213 -18.43 -0.21 4.92
C ILE A 213 -19.71 0.44 5.43
N ILE A 214 -20.53 -0.33 6.16
CA ILE A 214 -21.78 0.15 6.73
C ILE A 214 -21.48 1.26 7.75
N THR A 215 -22.38 2.24 7.85
CA THR A 215 -22.23 3.44 8.70
C THR A 215 -21.06 4.36 8.35
N SER A 216 -20.53 4.26 7.13
CA SER A 216 -19.47 5.13 6.62
C SER A 216 -19.70 5.55 5.16
N ALA A 217 -18.89 6.50 4.68
CA ALA A 217 -18.85 6.87 3.28
C ALA A 217 -17.88 6.00 2.44
N PHE A 218 -17.15 5.08 3.07
CA PHE A 218 -16.13 4.29 2.39
C PHE A 218 -16.76 3.20 1.52
N LYS A 219 -16.50 3.27 0.23
CA LYS A 219 -16.89 2.28 -0.77
C LYS A 219 -15.83 2.15 -1.85
N GLU A 220 -15.67 0.94 -2.38
CA GLU A 220 -14.76 0.65 -3.50
C GLU A 220 -15.41 -0.33 -4.47
N ILE A 221 -15.04 -0.22 -5.75
CA ILE A 221 -15.42 -1.17 -6.80
C ILE A 221 -14.14 -1.73 -7.40
N GLY A 222 -14.10 -3.05 -7.59
CA GLY A 222 -12.96 -3.71 -8.20
C GLY A 222 -12.87 -5.20 -7.92
N PRO A 223 -11.73 -5.82 -8.23
CA PRO A 223 -11.52 -7.23 -7.97
C PRO A 223 -11.58 -7.57 -6.48
N LEU A 224 -12.44 -8.52 -6.15
CA LEU A 224 -12.63 -9.10 -4.83
C LEU A 224 -12.14 -10.54 -4.85
N LEU A 225 -11.28 -10.92 -3.91
CA LEU A 225 -10.73 -12.27 -3.77
C LEU A 225 -11.24 -12.91 -2.48
N ILE A 226 -11.75 -14.13 -2.58
CA ILE A 226 -12.09 -14.96 -1.42
C ILE A 226 -10.84 -15.70 -0.96
N THR A 227 -10.55 -15.63 0.34
CA THR A 227 -9.42 -16.30 0.98
C THR A 227 -9.92 -17.22 2.08
N HIS A 228 -9.05 -18.04 2.64
CA HIS A 228 -9.41 -18.96 3.71
C HIS A 228 -9.74 -18.27 5.06
N TRP A 229 -9.49 -16.97 5.19
CA TRP A 229 -9.93 -16.18 6.36
C TRP A 229 -11.00 -15.13 6.07
N GLY A 230 -11.36 -14.91 4.81
CA GLY A 230 -12.38 -13.92 4.45
C GLY A 230 -12.12 -13.28 3.10
N LEU A 231 -12.24 -11.95 3.01
CA LEU A 231 -12.19 -11.20 1.76
C LEU A 231 -10.91 -10.38 1.63
N SER A 232 -10.30 -10.43 0.45
CA SER A 232 -9.11 -9.69 0.04
C SER A 232 -9.26 -9.17 -1.39
N GLY A 233 -8.15 -8.87 -2.04
CA GLY A 233 -8.12 -8.35 -3.40
C GLY A 233 -8.05 -6.82 -3.44
N PRO A 234 -7.82 -6.25 -4.62
CA PRO A 234 -7.60 -4.81 -4.78
C PRO A 234 -8.69 -3.93 -4.17
N ALA A 235 -9.98 -4.30 -4.28
CA ALA A 235 -11.07 -3.51 -3.71
C ALA A 235 -11.01 -3.46 -2.17
N ILE A 236 -10.78 -4.59 -1.51
CA ILE A 236 -10.65 -4.66 -0.05
C ILE A 236 -9.40 -3.90 0.44
N LEU A 237 -8.25 -4.11 -0.23
CA LEU A 237 -7.01 -3.44 0.15
C LEU A 237 -7.10 -1.93 0.02
N LYS A 238 -7.72 -1.42 -1.06
CA LYS A 238 -7.98 0.02 -1.22
C LYS A 238 -8.92 0.53 -0.12
N LEU A 239 -10.01 -0.18 0.12
CA LEU A 239 -11.00 0.20 1.12
C LEU A 239 -10.38 0.26 2.53
N SER A 240 -9.52 -0.71 2.87
CA SER A 240 -8.79 -0.73 4.14
C SER A 240 -7.77 0.41 4.26
N ALA A 241 -7.17 0.86 3.16
CA ALA A 241 -6.28 2.01 3.16
C ALA A 241 -7.03 3.33 3.41
N TRP A 242 -8.13 3.55 2.70
CA TRP A 242 -8.97 4.74 2.90
C TRP A 242 -9.57 4.79 4.31
N GLY A 243 -10.07 3.66 4.79
CA GLY A 243 -10.71 3.52 6.10
C GLY A 243 -9.75 3.25 7.26
N ALA A 244 -8.42 3.29 7.10
CA ALA A 244 -7.46 2.75 8.06
C ALA A 244 -7.69 3.20 9.51
N PHE A 245 -7.79 4.50 9.76
CA PHE A 245 -8.04 5.05 11.09
C PHE A 245 -9.45 4.73 11.61
N PHE A 246 -10.47 4.89 10.77
CA PHE A 246 -11.85 4.55 11.12
C PHE A 246 -11.98 3.08 11.52
N LEU A 247 -11.37 2.17 10.77
CA LEU A 247 -11.40 0.74 11.05
C LEU A 247 -10.59 0.37 12.31
N HIS A 248 -9.53 1.12 12.59
CA HIS A 248 -8.78 0.97 13.83
C HIS A 248 -9.62 1.39 15.06
N GLU A 249 -10.32 2.53 15.00
CA GLU A 249 -11.26 2.98 16.06
C GLU A 249 -12.36 1.97 16.33
N LYS A 250 -12.85 1.29 15.27
CA LYS A 250 -13.81 0.18 15.38
C LYS A 250 -13.19 -1.13 15.88
N LYS A 251 -11.89 -1.13 16.23
CA LYS A 251 -11.13 -2.33 16.66
C LYS A 251 -11.24 -3.46 15.62
N TYR A 252 -11.37 -3.10 14.34
CA TYR A 252 -11.57 -4.03 13.20
C TYR A 252 -12.80 -4.91 13.32
N GLN A 253 -13.84 -4.43 14.02
CA GLN A 253 -15.16 -5.06 14.13
C GLN A 253 -16.20 -4.13 13.51
N PHE A 254 -16.73 -4.51 12.36
CA PHE A 254 -17.65 -3.67 11.57
C PHE A 254 -18.39 -4.53 10.55
N GLU A 255 -19.39 -3.94 9.90
CA GLU A 255 -20.17 -4.59 8.86
C GLU A 255 -19.85 -4.02 7.49
N ILE A 256 -19.87 -4.88 6.49
CA ILE A 256 -19.80 -4.50 5.08
C ILE A 256 -21.00 -5.02 4.32
N SER A 257 -21.36 -4.31 3.26
CA SER A 257 -22.26 -4.76 2.21
C SER A 257 -21.45 -5.03 0.95
N VAL A 258 -21.71 -6.17 0.31
CA VAL A 258 -21.10 -6.56 -0.97
C VAL A 258 -22.17 -6.63 -2.04
N ASN A 259 -22.01 -5.84 -3.11
CA ASN A 259 -22.69 -6.06 -4.37
C ASN A 259 -21.75 -6.81 -5.31
N TRP A 260 -22.03 -8.07 -5.54
CA TRP A 260 -21.20 -8.97 -6.34
C TRP A 260 -21.25 -8.68 -7.85
N LEU A 261 -22.18 -7.81 -8.26
CA LEU A 261 -22.40 -7.40 -9.66
C LEU A 261 -21.90 -5.96 -9.93
N GLY A 262 -21.06 -5.43 -9.05
CA GLY A 262 -20.50 -4.09 -9.17
C GLY A 262 -21.49 -3.01 -8.77
N ASP A 263 -21.85 -2.15 -9.70
CA ASP A 263 -22.82 -1.05 -9.49
C ASP A 263 -24.22 -1.35 -10.02
N GLU A 264 -24.50 -2.60 -10.44
CA GLU A 264 -25.84 -3.00 -10.85
C GLU A 264 -26.84 -2.80 -9.71
N LYS A 265 -28.00 -2.23 -10.04
CA LYS A 265 -29.06 -1.97 -9.06
C LYS A 265 -29.96 -3.19 -8.91
N GLU A 266 -30.65 -3.29 -7.79
CA GLU A 266 -31.65 -4.34 -7.52
C GLU A 266 -32.68 -4.47 -8.65
N LEU A 267 -33.13 -3.33 -9.22
CA LEU A 267 -34.08 -3.30 -10.33
C LEU A 267 -33.54 -3.96 -11.60
N ASP A 268 -32.23 -3.83 -11.86
CA ASP A 268 -31.61 -4.43 -13.06
C ASP A 268 -31.50 -5.96 -12.90
N VAL A 269 -31.18 -6.42 -11.70
CA VAL A 269 -31.18 -7.85 -11.36
C VAL A 269 -32.60 -8.41 -11.41
N GLN A 270 -33.61 -7.68 -10.91
CA GLN A 270 -35.02 -8.07 -11.00
C GLN A 270 -35.44 -8.28 -12.46
N LYS A 271 -35.17 -7.32 -13.35
CA LYS A 271 -35.46 -7.44 -14.78
C LYS A 271 -34.79 -8.66 -15.42
N ARG A 272 -33.54 -8.97 -15.02
CA ARG A 272 -32.82 -10.15 -15.48
C ARG A 272 -33.51 -11.43 -15.04
N ILE A 273 -33.96 -11.52 -13.80
CA ILE A 273 -34.73 -12.65 -13.27
C ILE A 273 -36.03 -12.83 -14.06
N GLU A 274 -36.80 -11.74 -14.28
CA GLU A 274 -38.03 -11.76 -15.06
C GLU A 274 -37.77 -12.24 -16.50
N THR A 275 -36.69 -11.79 -17.12
CA THR A 275 -36.28 -12.23 -18.47
C THR A 275 -35.98 -13.72 -18.48
N ASN A 276 -35.20 -14.23 -17.51
CA ASN A 276 -34.89 -15.64 -17.39
C ASN A 276 -36.14 -16.51 -17.14
N LYS A 277 -37.09 -16.01 -16.35
CA LYS A 277 -38.40 -16.70 -16.17
C LYS A 277 -39.16 -16.84 -17.48
N LYS A 278 -39.15 -15.80 -18.32
CA LYS A 278 -39.83 -15.81 -19.63
C LYS A 278 -39.13 -16.71 -20.65
N LEU A 279 -37.81 -16.56 -20.76
CA LEU A 279 -37.03 -17.25 -21.82
C LEU A 279 -36.62 -18.66 -21.44
N HIS A 280 -36.36 -18.91 -20.17
CA HIS A 280 -35.76 -20.15 -19.66
C HIS A 280 -36.59 -20.78 -18.52
N GLY A 281 -37.90 -20.54 -18.46
CA GLY A 281 -38.76 -20.94 -17.34
C GLY A 281 -38.71 -22.42 -16.97
N GLY A 282 -38.47 -23.32 -17.95
CA GLY A 282 -38.34 -24.76 -17.72
C GLY A 282 -36.96 -25.20 -17.24
N ALA A 283 -35.93 -24.34 -17.31
CA ALA A 283 -34.57 -24.67 -16.93
C ALA A 283 -34.33 -24.44 -15.43
N LEU A 284 -33.33 -25.12 -14.89
CA LEU A 284 -32.90 -24.93 -13.50
C LEU A 284 -32.24 -23.57 -13.32
N VAL A 285 -32.46 -22.92 -12.17
CA VAL A 285 -31.85 -21.64 -11.81
C VAL A 285 -30.32 -21.76 -11.74
N SER A 286 -29.81 -22.91 -11.29
CA SER A 286 -28.38 -23.21 -11.20
C SER A 286 -27.65 -23.14 -12.56
N ASN A 287 -28.34 -23.38 -13.67
CA ASN A 287 -27.73 -23.44 -15.01
C ASN A 287 -27.53 -22.05 -15.66
N PHE A 288 -28.16 -21.00 -15.15
CA PHE A 288 -28.15 -19.65 -15.74
C PHE A 288 -27.64 -18.62 -14.72
N LYS A 289 -26.33 -18.62 -14.51
CA LYS A 289 -25.66 -17.63 -13.67
C LYS A 289 -25.27 -16.38 -14.46
N PRO A 290 -25.08 -15.24 -13.80
CA PRO A 290 -24.37 -14.10 -14.39
C PRO A 290 -22.98 -14.49 -14.88
N GLU A 291 -22.54 -14.01 -16.03
CA GLU A 291 -21.25 -14.37 -16.64
C GLU A 291 -20.06 -14.04 -15.70
N SER A 292 -20.14 -12.91 -15.03
CA SER A 292 -19.11 -12.43 -14.09
C SER A 292 -18.97 -13.27 -12.81
N ILE A 293 -19.92 -14.17 -12.54
CA ILE A 293 -19.96 -14.97 -11.29
C ILE A 293 -19.43 -16.38 -11.55
N PRO A 294 -18.39 -16.85 -10.82
CA PRO A 294 -17.94 -18.25 -10.87
C PRO A 294 -19.04 -19.24 -10.45
N SER A 295 -19.10 -20.42 -11.06
CA SER A 295 -20.16 -21.39 -10.80
C SER A 295 -20.27 -21.81 -9.32
N ARG A 296 -19.14 -22.12 -8.67
CA ARG A 296 -19.15 -22.48 -7.24
C ARG A 296 -19.65 -21.33 -6.34
N LEU A 297 -19.42 -20.08 -6.73
CA LEU A 297 -19.94 -18.92 -6.00
C LEU A 297 -21.44 -18.73 -6.27
N TRP A 298 -21.90 -19.08 -7.48
CA TRP A 298 -23.33 -19.09 -7.80
C TRP A 298 -24.11 -20.10 -6.94
N ASP A 299 -23.57 -21.31 -6.78
CA ASP A 299 -24.16 -22.33 -5.91
C ASP A 299 -24.26 -21.83 -4.44
N TYR A 300 -23.22 -21.16 -3.96
CA TYR A 300 -23.25 -20.52 -2.64
C TYR A 300 -24.36 -19.46 -2.53
N PHE A 301 -24.57 -18.63 -3.56
CA PHE A 301 -25.65 -17.63 -3.56
C PHE A 301 -27.04 -18.28 -3.56
N LEU A 302 -27.24 -19.34 -4.32
CA LEU A 302 -28.50 -20.08 -4.33
C LEU A 302 -28.78 -20.69 -2.95
N ASN A 303 -27.78 -21.26 -2.30
CA ASN A 303 -27.90 -21.79 -0.94
C ASN A 303 -28.25 -20.69 0.07
N LYS A 304 -27.58 -19.54 0.01
CA LYS A 304 -27.89 -18.37 0.87
C LYS A 304 -29.29 -17.80 0.62
N ALA A 305 -29.78 -17.86 -0.61
CA ALA A 305 -31.13 -17.46 -0.97
C ALA A 305 -32.18 -18.56 -0.67
N GLU A 306 -31.76 -19.73 -0.13
CA GLU A 306 -32.61 -20.89 0.13
C GLU A 306 -33.30 -21.46 -1.15
N ILE A 307 -32.64 -21.33 -2.30
CA ILE A 307 -33.12 -21.83 -3.58
C ILE A 307 -32.50 -23.21 -3.82
N GLY A 308 -33.34 -24.25 -3.79
CA GLY A 308 -32.90 -25.63 -4.01
C GLY A 308 -32.38 -25.87 -5.42
N ASN A 309 -31.44 -26.82 -5.57
CA ASN A 309 -30.78 -27.14 -6.86
C ASN A 309 -31.73 -27.62 -7.96
N SER A 310 -32.90 -28.15 -7.62
CA SER A 310 -33.94 -28.59 -8.56
C SER A 310 -34.95 -27.49 -8.94
N LYS A 311 -34.79 -26.28 -8.38
CA LYS A 311 -35.73 -25.16 -8.63
C LYS A 311 -35.59 -24.67 -10.06
N LYS A 312 -36.73 -24.54 -10.78
CA LYS A 312 -36.79 -23.97 -12.11
C LYS A 312 -37.10 -22.48 -12.07
N TRP A 313 -36.71 -21.73 -13.08
CA TRP A 313 -36.94 -20.28 -13.16
C TRP A 313 -38.42 -19.93 -13.01
N ARG A 314 -39.35 -20.67 -13.68
CA ARG A 314 -40.80 -20.42 -13.57
C ARG A 314 -41.36 -20.66 -12.16
N ASP A 315 -40.69 -21.46 -11.34
CA ASP A 315 -41.16 -21.89 -10.02
C ASP A 315 -40.61 -20.98 -8.89
N LEU A 316 -39.82 -19.94 -9.25
CA LEU A 316 -39.35 -18.96 -8.27
C LEU A 316 -40.51 -18.12 -7.75
N SER A 317 -40.75 -18.15 -6.45
CA SER A 317 -41.67 -17.23 -5.79
C SER A 317 -41.09 -15.82 -5.71
N LYS A 318 -41.91 -14.82 -5.46
CA LYS A 318 -41.43 -13.45 -5.24
C LYS A 318 -40.48 -13.33 -4.05
N LYS A 319 -40.69 -14.17 -3.03
CA LYS A 319 -39.79 -14.28 -1.88
C LYS A 319 -38.40 -14.80 -2.27
N ASP A 320 -38.32 -15.84 -3.12
CA ASP A 320 -37.06 -16.37 -3.64
C ASP A 320 -36.32 -15.32 -4.46
N GLU A 321 -37.04 -14.63 -5.36
CA GLU A 321 -36.48 -13.54 -6.16
C GLU A 321 -35.86 -12.45 -5.28
N ASN A 322 -36.59 -11.95 -4.28
CA ASN A 322 -36.10 -10.91 -3.37
C ASN A 322 -34.86 -11.36 -2.59
N LYS A 323 -34.84 -12.60 -2.09
CA LYS A 323 -33.66 -13.16 -1.41
C LYS A 323 -32.45 -13.22 -2.36
N LEU A 324 -32.64 -13.70 -3.59
CA LEU A 324 -31.57 -13.79 -4.58
C LEU A 324 -31.02 -12.40 -4.95
N ILE A 325 -31.92 -11.43 -5.16
CA ILE A 325 -31.54 -10.04 -5.44
C ILE A 325 -30.71 -9.50 -4.28
N GLN A 326 -31.15 -9.66 -3.03
CA GLN A 326 -30.43 -9.18 -1.85
C GLN A 326 -29.06 -9.81 -1.71
N VAL A 327 -28.93 -11.13 -1.91
CA VAL A 327 -27.64 -11.83 -1.85
C VAL A 327 -26.68 -11.33 -2.95
N LEU A 328 -27.18 -11.03 -4.15
CA LEU A 328 -26.33 -10.58 -5.25
C LEU A 328 -25.93 -9.11 -5.13
N THR A 329 -26.81 -8.24 -4.61
CA THR A 329 -26.62 -6.77 -4.66
C THR A 329 -26.32 -6.13 -3.32
N ASN A 330 -26.62 -6.81 -2.20
CA ASN A 330 -26.47 -6.24 -0.85
C ASN A 330 -26.22 -7.30 0.21
N GLN A 331 -25.30 -8.24 -0.07
CA GLN A 331 -24.96 -9.27 0.92
C GLN A 331 -24.16 -8.66 2.07
N LEU A 332 -24.66 -8.84 3.29
CA LEU A 332 -24.04 -8.33 4.50
C LEU A 332 -23.04 -9.35 5.06
N PHE A 333 -21.90 -8.82 5.56
CA PHE A 333 -20.90 -9.60 6.26
C PHE A 333 -20.43 -8.84 7.51
N SER A 334 -20.35 -9.55 8.62
CA SER A 334 -19.72 -9.07 9.85
C SER A 334 -18.23 -9.35 9.79
N ILE A 335 -17.42 -8.30 9.91
CA ILE A 335 -15.97 -8.39 9.94
C ILE A 335 -15.51 -8.49 11.40
N ASN A 336 -14.74 -9.54 11.72
CA ASN A 336 -14.31 -9.89 13.07
C ASN A 336 -12.79 -9.74 13.26
N GLY A 337 -12.16 -8.89 12.44
CA GLY A 337 -10.73 -8.64 12.53
C GLY A 337 -10.08 -8.42 11.17
N LYS A 338 -8.78 -8.33 11.20
CA LYS A 338 -7.94 -8.17 10.02
C LYS A 338 -6.86 -9.25 9.97
N THR A 339 -6.40 -9.56 8.76
CA THR A 339 -5.19 -10.34 8.55
C THR A 339 -4.19 -9.47 7.80
N THR A 340 -3.00 -9.34 8.38
CA THR A 340 -1.87 -8.65 7.75
C THR A 340 -0.75 -9.66 7.55
N PHE A 341 -0.21 -9.74 6.35
CA PHE A 341 1.03 -10.45 6.12
C PHE A 341 2.17 -9.56 6.62
N LYS A 342 2.94 -10.01 7.61
CA LYS A 342 3.94 -9.20 8.32
C LYS A 342 4.93 -8.48 7.40
N ASP A 343 5.22 -9.05 6.25
CA ASP A 343 6.26 -8.56 5.35
C ASP A 343 5.76 -7.60 4.26
N GLU A 344 4.45 -7.62 3.92
CA GLU A 344 3.85 -6.75 2.90
C GLU A 344 3.08 -5.55 3.49
N PHE A 345 3.20 -5.36 4.78
CA PHE A 345 2.43 -4.41 5.55
C PHE A 345 2.79 -2.96 5.24
N VAL A 346 1.76 -2.13 5.03
CA VAL A 346 1.86 -0.67 4.91
C VAL A 346 1.26 -0.03 6.16
N THR A 347 1.91 1.02 6.64
CA THR A 347 1.49 1.78 7.80
C THR A 347 0.85 3.10 7.38
N ALA A 348 -0.31 3.42 7.94
CA ALA A 348 -0.89 4.76 7.95
C ALA A 348 -0.50 5.45 9.27
N GLY A 349 -0.23 6.75 9.25
CA GLY A 349 0.34 7.46 10.38
C GLY A 349 1.86 7.60 10.25
N GLY A 350 2.52 8.07 11.29
CA GLY A 350 3.95 8.37 11.29
C GLY A 350 4.26 9.80 11.67
N VAL A 351 5.41 10.31 11.29
CA VAL A 351 5.79 11.72 11.51
C VAL A 351 4.78 12.63 10.83
N ASP A 352 4.20 13.54 11.60
CA ASP A 352 3.22 14.50 11.08
C ASP A 352 3.89 15.39 10.02
N THR A 353 3.27 15.48 8.88
CA THR A 353 3.75 16.31 7.78
C THR A 353 3.75 17.81 8.10
N GLN A 354 3.04 18.23 9.15
CA GLN A 354 3.11 19.60 9.68
C GLN A 354 4.40 19.88 10.47
N ALA A 355 5.12 18.84 10.88
CA ALA A 355 6.41 18.97 11.59
C ALA A 355 7.62 19.06 10.65
N ILE A 356 7.39 19.00 9.35
CA ILE A 356 8.44 19.07 8.32
C ILE A 356 8.14 20.12 7.25
N ASN A 357 9.19 20.63 6.63
CA ASN A 357 9.06 21.36 5.37
C ASN A 357 8.85 20.35 4.23
N THR A 358 7.64 20.27 3.72
CA THR A 358 7.24 19.26 2.72
C THR A 358 7.87 19.44 1.34
N GLN A 359 8.51 20.59 1.07
CA GLN A 359 9.26 20.85 -0.17
C GLN A 359 10.73 20.42 -0.09
N THR A 360 11.22 20.17 1.14
CA THR A 360 12.62 19.80 1.39
C THR A 360 12.76 18.51 2.17
N MET A 361 11.70 18.03 2.81
CA MET A 361 11.67 16.92 3.76
C MET A 361 12.47 17.20 5.06
N GLU A 362 12.91 18.42 5.29
CA GLU A 362 13.65 18.82 6.48
C GLU A 362 12.69 19.07 7.66
N SER A 363 13.09 18.68 8.86
CA SER A 363 12.39 19.02 10.11
C SER A 363 12.28 20.53 10.30
N LEU A 364 11.12 21.02 10.72
CA LEU A 364 10.95 22.43 11.11
C LEU A 364 11.58 22.76 12.47
N THR A 365 11.76 21.75 13.32
CA THR A 365 12.32 21.91 14.67
C THR A 365 13.83 21.69 14.71
N TYR A 366 14.32 20.72 13.96
CA TYR A 366 15.72 20.29 13.97
C TYR A 366 16.37 20.49 12.61
N PRO A 367 17.11 21.59 12.38
CA PRO A 367 17.82 21.83 11.12
C PRO A 367 18.76 20.67 10.76
N LYS A 368 18.84 20.34 9.47
CA LYS A 368 19.64 19.23 8.91
C LYS A 368 19.17 17.81 9.31
N LEU A 369 17.98 17.68 9.89
CA LEU A 369 17.30 16.40 10.08
C LEU A 369 16.18 16.25 9.04
N TYR A 370 16.18 15.15 8.32
CA TYR A 370 15.25 14.87 7.22
C TYR A 370 14.46 13.60 7.47
N PHE A 371 13.22 13.55 6.99
CA PHE A 371 12.35 12.37 7.06
C PHE A 371 11.89 12.00 5.67
N ILE A 372 12.08 10.73 5.26
CA ILE A 372 11.74 10.25 3.91
C ILE A 372 11.08 8.88 3.92
N GLY A 373 10.19 8.66 2.96
CA GLY A 373 9.50 7.38 2.77
C GLY A 373 8.34 7.17 3.76
N GLU A 374 8.12 5.92 4.12
CA GLU A 374 6.96 5.48 4.89
C GLU A 374 6.99 5.88 6.38
N VAL A 375 8.08 6.46 6.88
CA VAL A 375 8.14 7.05 8.22
C VAL A 375 7.23 8.28 8.35
N LEU A 376 6.94 8.94 7.23
CA LEU A 376 6.02 10.07 7.14
C LEU A 376 4.56 9.60 7.14
N ASN A 377 3.66 10.42 7.67
CA ASN A 377 2.22 10.21 7.49
C ASN A 377 1.80 10.48 6.04
N ILE A 378 2.34 9.67 5.14
CA ILE A 378 2.05 9.66 3.70
C ILE A 378 1.94 8.20 3.27
N ASP A 379 0.75 7.76 2.87
CA ASP A 379 0.57 6.42 2.32
C ASP A 379 -0.39 6.41 1.14
N GLY A 380 -0.12 5.49 0.24
CA GLY A 380 -0.90 5.21 -0.96
C GLY A 380 -1.64 3.88 -0.89
N ILE A 381 -2.64 3.74 -1.74
CA ILE A 381 -3.29 2.44 -1.97
C ILE A 381 -2.30 1.44 -2.59
N THR A 382 -2.73 0.17 -2.77
CA THR A 382 -1.95 -0.81 -3.54
C THR A 382 -1.75 -0.36 -4.99
N GLY A 383 -0.58 -0.67 -5.58
CA GLY A 383 -0.30 -0.34 -6.98
C GLY A 383 1.01 0.40 -7.25
N GLY A 384 1.98 0.40 -6.33
CA GLY A 384 3.29 1.06 -6.48
C GLY A 384 3.37 2.48 -5.92
N PHE A 385 2.26 3.01 -5.38
CA PHE A 385 2.18 4.38 -4.86
C PHE A 385 3.05 4.59 -3.62
N ASN A 386 3.15 3.61 -2.72
CA ASN A 386 4.00 3.70 -1.52
C ASN A 386 5.48 3.71 -1.89
N PHE A 387 5.89 2.95 -2.89
CA PHE A 387 7.24 3.04 -3.42
C PHE A 387 7.50 4.38 -4.11
N GLN A 388 6.52 4.90 -4.86
CA GLN A 388 6.69 6.23 -5.45
C GLN A 388 6.89 7.30 -4.39
N ASN A 389 6.16 7.27 -3.26
CA ASN A 389 6.44 8.15 -2.12
C ASN A 389 7.87 7.99 -1.61
N ALA A 390 8.35 6.75 -1.47
CA ALA A 390 9.72 6.49 -1.03
C ALA A 390 10.77 7.09 -1.98
N TRP A 391 10.58 6.94 -3.28
CA TRP A 391 11.48 7.48 -4.31
C TRP A 391 11.44 9.01 -4.36
N THR A 392 10.24 9.57 -4.40
CA THR A 392 10.04 11.03 -4.52
C THR A 392 10.61 11.76 -3.31
N SER A 393 10.24 11.36 -2.08
CA SER A 393 10.72 12.01 -0.86
C SER A 393 12.24 11.89 -0.70
N ALA A 394 12.83 10.76 -1.11
CA ALA A 394 14.28 10.56 -1.12
C ALA A 394 15.01 11.58 -2.02
N ILE A 395 14.50 11.77 -3.23
CA ILE A 395 15.12 12.71 -4.18
C ILE A 395 14.88 14.17 -3.77
N VAL A 396 13.70 14.49 -3.21
CA VAL A 396 13.40 15.82 -2.69
C VAL A 396 14.40 16.20 -1.60
N ALA A 397 14.58 15.34 -0.58
CA ALA A 397 15.56 15.56 0.47
C ALA A 397 16.99 15.66 -0.06
N ALA A 398 17.41 14.73 -0.91
CA ALA A 398 18.75 14.71 -1.45
C ALA A 398 19.08 15.95 -2.30
N LYS A 399 18.15 16.41 -3.15
CA LYS A 399 18.34 17.64 -3.93
C LYS A 399 18.50 18.85 -3.04
N HIS A 400 17.70 18.97 -1.97
CA HIS A 400 17.82 20.09 -1.03
C HIS A 400 19.16 20.05 -0.29
N ILE A 401 19.58 18.89 0.21
CA ILE A 401 20.89 18.72 0.88
C ILE A 401 22.02 19.15 -0.06
N LEU A 402 22.01 18.67 -1.31
CA LEU A 402 23.04 19.00 -2.30
C LEU A 402 23.05 20.48 -2.72
N SER A 403 21.92 21.18 -2.57
CA SER A 403 21.85 22.63 -2.90
C SER A 403 22.44 23.51 -1.80
N LYS A 404 22.46 23.05 -0.55
CA LYS A 404 23.05 23.78 0.58
C LYS A 404 24.58 23.64 0.67
N ASP A 405 25.15 22.64 0.02
CA ASP A 405 26.59 22.36 0.00
C ASP A 405 27.33 23.05 -1.17
N ARG A 406 26.64 23.87 -1.95
CA ARG A 406 27.21 24.74 -2.99
C ARG A 406 27.42 26.13 -2.43
#